data_fce45b9f36c82325062daf9a92824c3a
#
_entry.id   fce45b9f36c82325062daf9a92824c3a
#
_cell.length_a   1.000
_cell.length_b   1.000
_cell.length_c   1.000
_cell.angle_alpha   90.00
_cell.angle_beta   90.00
_cell.angle_gamma   90.00
#
_symmetry.space_group_name_H-M   'P 1'
#
loop_
_entity.id
_entity.type
_entity.pdbx_description
1 polymer ?
#
loop_
_entity_poly.entity_id
_entity_poly.type
_entity_poly.pdbx_seq_one_letter_code
_entity_poly.pdbx_strand_id
1 'polypeptide(L)'
;MRDGGLMKISRALPRMSWHPKNLYNLFLRTVDSKNDHRRAITFGDNSIRSLFQERWVSKTVVRAYHGDHINEKIFKQWYLPDYLPDVRPRRKVFGDDKASLQEFAKRRQREKALEEEEQTKGLAPIGSLMFAEVERRLDVLIFRSCFAPSVYEARRLVVHGNVLLNGKRHYNANTRLAPGDMFSVKPSAMRILQPQREKGESDNVIDHPDAPPELTPFNLPFYASPWLFIPAYLEVSFATCSAIYVRHPTARPQYSEVPTPYGADGEVIRHAWEWYMQNRPRKRTESQWSKMPDDRLRRQMEELRLGRNSLKLATSGI
;
A
#
# COMPACT_ATOMS: atom_id res chain seq x y z
N MET A 1 8.40 20.73 -8.26
CA MET A 1 7.64 19.78 -9.10
C MET A 1 8.58 18.74 -9.68
N ARG A 2 8.49 17.47 -9.23
CA ARG A 2 9.36 16.38 -9.72
C ARG A 2 8.75 15.60 -10.88
N ASP A 3 7.92 16.24 -11.69
CA ASP A 3 7.21 15.59 -12.80
C ASP A 3 8.04 15.48 -14.08
N GLY A 4 9.24 16.05 -14.11
CA GLY A 4 10.12 16.04 -15.29
C GLY A 4 10.52 14.64 -15.80
N GLY A 5 10.37 13.59 -14.96
CA GLY A 5 10.60 12.21 -15.36
C GLY A 5 9.46 11.57 -16.16
N LEU A 6 8.22 12.06 -16.01
CA LEU A 6 7.04 11.52 -16.72
C LEU A 6 7.04 11.88 -18.22
N MET A 7 7.78 12.89 -18.60
CA MET A 7 7.84 13.35 -20.01
C MET A 7 8.66 12.42 -20.92
N LYS A 8 9.57 11.61 -20.37
CA LYS A 8 10.40 10.67 -21.12
C LYS A 8 9.97 9.25 -20.81
N ILE A 9 8.95 8.76 -21.51
CA ILE A 9 8.33 7.44 -21.27
C ILE A 9 9.36 6.30 -21.25
N SER A 10 10.41 6.36 -22.06
CA SER A 10 11.46 5.34 -22.11
C SER A 10 12.31 5.22 -20.84
N ARG A 11 12.40 6.28 -20.05
CA ARG A 11 13.22 6.34 -18.81
C ARG A 11 12.37 6.52 -17.56
N ALA A 12 11.13 6.95 -17.67
CA ALA A 12 10.25 7.18 -16.55
C ALA A 12 9.90 5.85 -15.87
N LEU A 13 10.01 5.82 -14.54
CA LEU A 13 9.52 4.71 -13.74
C LEU A 13 8.08 4.97 -13.32
N PRO A 14 7.20 3.95 -13.33
CA PRO A 14 5.82 4.08 -12.88
C PRO A 14 5.74 4.53 -11.42
N ARG A 15 4.77 5.41 -11.13
CA ARG A 15 4.52 5.98 -9.81
C ARG A 15 3.06 5.80 -9.41
N MET A 16 2.74 6.05 -8.13
CA MET A 16 1.35 6.15 -7.66
C MET A 16 0.74 7.47 -8.12
N SER A 17 0.26 7.52 -9.36
CA SER A 17 -0.40 8.68 -9.96
C SER A 17 -1.32 8.26 -11.09
N TRP A 18 -2.48 8.92 -11.19
CA TRP A 18 -3.46 8.69 -12.27
C TRP A 18 -3.20 9.57 -13.50
N HIS A 19 -2.07 10.23 -13.56
CA HIS A 19 -1.72 11.00 -14.72
C HIS A 19 -1.68 10.09 -15.97
N PRO A 20 -2.33 10.45 -17.11
CA PRO A 20 -2.47 9.58 -18.29
C PRO A 20 -1.13 9.01 -18.79
N LYS A 21 -0.07 9.82 -18.81
CA LYS A 21 1.28 9.36 -19.19
C LYS A 21 1.86 8.32 -18.26
N ASN A 22 1.55 8.42 -16.95
CA ASN A 22 1.99 7.44 -15.97
C ASN A 22 1.22 6.12 -16.12
N LEU A 23 -0.09 6.20 -16.36
CA LEU A 23 -0.94 5.04 -16.61
C LEU A 23 -0.50 4.29 -17.87
N TYR A 24 -0.20 5.05 -18.95
CA TYR A 24 0.34 4.46 -20.18
C TYR A 24 1.71 3.80 -19.98
N ASN A 25 2.59 4.41 -19.17
CA ASN A 25 3.88 3.82 -18.81
C ASN A 25 3.72 2.54 -17.98
N LEU A 26 2.75 2.51 -17.06
CA LEU A 26 2.38 1.30 -16.32
C LEU A 26 1.89 0.21 -17.27
N PHE A 27 0.96 0.54 -18.16
CA PHE A 27 0.41 -0.38 -19.15
C PHE A 27 1.51 -1.00 -20.02
N LEU A 28 2.40 -0.18 -20.60
CA LEU A 28 3.51 -0.67 -21.42
C LEU A 28 4.46 -1.59 -20.67
N ARG A 29 4.65 -1.40 -19.37
CA ARG A 29 5.56 -2.23 -18.56
C ARG A 29 4.92 -3.48 -18.00
N THR A 30 3.61 -3.54 -17.91
CA THR A 30 2.89 -4.66 -17.30
C THR A 30 2.22 -5.57 -18.31
N VAL A 31 1.59 -5.00 -19.34
CA VAL A 31 0.78 -5.75 -20.30
C VAL A 31 1.53 -6.01 -21.60
N ASP A 32 2.26 -5.02 -22.08
CA ASP A 32 2.91 -5.06 -23.42
C ASP A 32 4.34 -5.64 -23.37
N SER A 33 4.70 -6.27 -22.26
CA SER A 33 6.01 -6.85 -22.06
C SER A 33 6.35 -7.98 -23.04
N LYS A 34 5.32 -8.59 -23.67
CA LYS A 34 5.52 -9.69 -24.63
C LYS A 34 6.01 -9.21 -25.99
N ASN A 35 5.68 -7.97 -26.40
CA ASN A 35 5.98 -7.46 -27.75
C ASN A 35 7.16 -6.50 -27.80
N ASP A 36 7.52 -5.84 -26.68
CA ASP A 36 8.65 -4.91 -26.63
C ASP A 36 9.68 -5.32 -25.58
N HIS A 37 10.58 -6.22 -25.96
CA HIS A 37 11.67 -6.75 -25.12
C HIS A 37 12.58 -5.68 -24.51
N ARG A 38 12.54 -4.43 -25.02
CA ARG A 38 13.36 -3.33 -24.49
C ARG A 38 12.78 -2.72 -23.22
N ARG A 39 11.49 -2.89 -22.97
CA ARG A 39 10.76 -2.29 -21.85
C ARG A 39 10.35 -3.32 -20.81
N ALA A 40 10.20 -4.57 -21.22
CA ALA A 40 9.93 -5.68 -20.34
C ALA A 40 11.07 -5.88 -19.34
N ILE A 41 10.71 -6.15 -18.10
CA ILE A 41 11.66 -6.61 -17.10
C ILE A 41 11.71 -8.12 -17.25
N THR A 42 12.63 -8.60 -18.09
CA THR A 42 12.86 -10.03 -18.27
C THR A 42 13.99 -10.49 -17.36
N PHE A 43 13.76 -11.57 -16.65
CA PHE A 43 14.72 -12.26 -15.79
C PHE A 43 14.88 -13.70 -16.26
N GLY A 44 15.94 -14.36 -15.83
CA GLY A 44 16.20 -15.77 -16.12
C GLY A 44 17.27 -16.00 -17.18
N ASP A 45 17.31 -17.21 -17.73
CA ASP A 45 18.40 -17.73 -18.58
C ASP A 45 18.67 -16.90 -19.84
N ASN A 46 17.71 -16.11 -20.29
CA ASN A 46 17.83 -15.21 -21.45
C ASN A 46 18.27 -13.79 -21.05
N SER A 47 18.50 -13.51 -19.78
CA SER A 47 18.94 -12.17 -19.34
C SER A 47 20.47 -12.08 -19.41
N ILE A 48 20.98 -11.04 -20.09
CA ILE A 48 22.42 -10.72 -20.14
C ILE A 48 22.89 -10.12 -18.78
N ARG A 49 21.97 -9.95 -17.82
CA ARG A 49 22.22 -9.28 -16.56
C ARG A 49 22.75 -10.25 -15.51
N SER A 50 23.68 -9.76 -14.68
CA SER A 50 24.09 -10.50 -13.49
C SER A 50 22.95 -10.46 -12.43
N LEU A 51 22.90 -11.45 -11.55
CA LEU A 51 21.93 -11.54 -10.45
C LEU A 51 21.88 -10.26 -9.59
N PHE A 52 23.04 -9.61 -9.38
CA PHE A 52 23.10 -8.32 -8.69
C PHE A 52 22.34 -7.22 -9.45
N GLN A 53 22.52 -7.16 -10.78
CA GLN A 53 21.82 -6.18 -11.62
C GLN A 53 20.31 -6.45 -11.65
N GLU A 54 19.89 -7.69 -11.67
CA GLU A 54 18.46 -8.07 -11.61
C GLU A 54 17.83 -7.63 -10.30
N ARG A 55 18.46 -7.92 -9.17
CA ARG A 55 18.02 -7.46 -7.86
C ARG A 55 17.97 -5.93 -7.77
N TRP A 56 18.99 -5.25 -8.31
CA TRP A 56 19.02 -3.78 -8.33
C TRP A 56 17.89 -3.18 -9.15
N VAL A 57 17.64 -3.69 -10.36
CA VAL A 57 16.57 -3.22 -11.24
C VAL A 57 15.21 -3.49 -10.60
N SER A 58 14.99 -4.69 -10.07
CA SER A 58 13.74 -5.06 -9.38
C SER A 58 13.45 -4.12 -8.21
N LYS A 59 14.43 -3.91 -7.34
CA LYS A 59 14.33 -2.95 -6.24
C LYS A 59 13.97 -1.55 -6.73
N THR A 60 14.63 -1.08 -7.79
CA THR A 60 14.41 0.28 -8.31
C THR A 60 12.99 0.45 -8.86
N VAL A 61 12.51 -0.53 -9.61
CA VAL A 61 11.19 -0.51 -10.24
C VAL A 61 10.07 -0.59 -9.19
N VAL A 62 10.20 -1.52 -8.26
CA VAL A 62 9.17 -1.71 -7.21
C VAL A 62 9.10 -0.51 -6.28
N ARG A 63 10.26 0.05 -5.91
CA ARG A 63 10.32 1.25 -5.07
C ARG A 63 9.85 2.53 -5.75
N ALA A 64 10.00 2.62 -7.06
CA ALA A 64 9.47 3.74 -7.81
C ALA A 64 7.94 3.80 -7.74
N TYR A 65 7.28 2.65 -7.71
CA TYR A 65 5.84 2.58 -7.49
C TYR A 65 5.50 2.71 -6.00
N HIS A 66 6.06 1.86 -5.13
CA HIS A 66 5.79 1.88 -3.69
C HIS A 66 6.76 2.82 -2.95
N GLY A 67 6.36 4.07 -2.78
CA GLY A 67 7.06 5.02 -1.92
C GLY A 67 8.21 5.77 -2.58
N ASP A 68 8.07 6.17 -3.84
CA ASP A 68 9.01 7.09 -4.54
C ASP A 68 9.31 8.36 -3.73
N HIS A 69 8.33 8.86 -3.00
CA HIS A 69 8.44 10.04 -2.15
C HIS A 69 9.21 9.80 -0.82
N ILE A 70 9.54 8.55 -0.49
CA ILE A 70 10.26 8.18 0.74
C ILE A 70 11.75 8.01 0.42
N ASN A 71 12.62 8.60 1.24
CA ASN A 71 14.05 8.39 1.09
C ASN A 71 14.42 6.93 1.38
N GLU A 72 15.34 6.36 0.59
CA GLU A 72 15.77 4.97 0.69
C GLU A 72 16.29 4.60 2.10
N LYS A 73 17.05 5.51 2.74
CA LYS A 73 17.54 5.31 4.11
C LYS A 73 16.40 5.20 5.11
N ILE A 74 15.40 6.07 4.99
CA ILE A 74 14.21 6.09 5.85
C ILE A 74 13.36 4.85 5.60
N PHE A 75 13.20 4.44 4.33
CA PHE A 75 12.47 3.25 3.98
C PHE A 75 13.08 1.99 4.62
N LYS A 76 14.36 1.75 4.41
CA LYS A 76 15.06 0.60 4.99
C LYS A 76 15.00 0.59 6.51
N GLN A 77 15.02 1.76 7.13
CA GLN A 77 15.06 1.90 8.57
C GLN A 77 13.70 1.73 9.23
N TRP A 78 12.61 2.22 8.62
CA TRP A 78 11.31 2.35 9.29
C TRP A 78 10.15 1.65 8.61
N TYR A 79 10.21 1.41 7.30
CA TYR A 79 9.11 0.86 6.51
C TYR A 79 9.36 -0.56 6.02
N LEU A 80 10.60 -1.05 6.11
CA LEU A 80 10.92 -2.43 5.76
C LEU A 80 10.64 -3.34 6.96
N PRO A 81 9.76 -4.33 6.85
CA PRO A 81 9.50 -5.29 7.93
C PRO A 81 10.73 -6.17 8.16
N ASP A 82 10.94 -6.62 9.40
CA ASP A 82 12.03 -7.51 9.75
C ASP A 82 11.83 -8.91 9.17
N TYR A 83 10.58 -9.37 9.16
CA TYR A 83 10.16 -10.65 8.62
C TYR A 83 8.87 -10.45 7.83
N LEU A 84 8.68 -11.23 6.79
CA LEU A 84 7.39 -11.34 6.14
C LEU A 84 6.45 -12.14 7.06
N PRO A 85 5.18 -11.75 7.16
CA PRO A 85 4.22 -12.48 7.99
C PRO A 85 4.03 -13.89 7.46
N ASP A 86 3.97 -14.86 8.36
CA ASP A 86 3.63 -16.23 8.02
C ASP A 86 2.10 -16.32 7.86
N VAL A 87 1.67 -16.46 6.62
CA VAL A 87 0.24 -16.56 6.24
C VAL A 87 -0.22 -18.02 6.18
N ARG A 88 0.70 -18.96 6.40
CA ARG A 88 0.33 -20.39 6.41
C ARG A 88 -0.68 -20.65 7.52
N PRO A 89 -1.72 -21.46 7.27
CA PRO A 89 -2.64 -21.86 8.31
C PRO A 89 -1.85 -22.59 9.40
N ARG A 90 -1.90 -22.06 10.62
CA ARG A 90 -1.23 -22.71 11.77
C ARG A 90 -1.95 -24.00 12.08
N ARG A 91 -1.33 -25.12 11.79
CA ARG A 91 -1.80 -26.42 12.21
C ARG A 91 -1.71 -26.49 13.73
N LYS A 92 -2.85 -26.60 14.39
CA LYS A 92 -2.90 -26.91 15.82
C LYS A 92 -2.60 -28.40 15.95
N VAL A 93 -1.37 -28.73 16.26
CA VAL A 93 -1.02 -30.08 16.70
C VAL A 93 -1.56 -30.23 18.12
N PHE A 94 -2.75 -30.79 18.23
CA PHE A 94 -3.24 -31.23 19.54
C PHE A 94 -2.56 -32.57 19.85
N GLY A 95 -1.59 -32.54 20.74
CA GLY A 95 -1.08 -33.75 21.38
C GLY A 95 -2.13 -34.27 22.36
N ASP A 96 -3.08 -35.04 21.87
CA ASP A 96 -4.11 -35.64 22.69
C ASP A 96 -3.87 -37.14 22.67
N ASP A 97 -3.11 -37.62 23.67
CA ASP A 97 -2.76 -39.04 23.82
C ASP A 97 -3.99 -39.95 24.10
N LYS A 98 -5.18 -39.34 24.24
CA LYS A 98 -6.45 -40.01 24.51
C LYS A 98 -7.38 -40.10 23.27
N ALA A 99 -6.98 -39.59 22.12
CA ALA A 99 -7.81 -39.66 20.92
C ALA A 99 -7.94 -41.09 20.41
N SER A 100 -9.16 -41.55 20.15
CA SER A 100 -9.41 -42.85 19.55
C SER A 100 -8.73 -42.96 18.18
N LEU A 101 -8.30 -44.17 17.80
CA LEU A 101 -7.66 -44.43 16.48
C LEU A 101 -8.49 -43.91 15.29
N GLN A 102 -9.82 -43.96 15.43
CA GLN A 102 -10.76 -43.43 14.42
C GLN A 102 -10.72 -41.91 14.30
N GLU A 103 -10.60 -41.20 15.40
CA GLU A 103 -10.46 -39.73 15.37
C GLU A 103 -9.13 -39.32 14.77
N PHE A 104 -8.06 -40.05 15.08
CA PHE A 104 -6.76 -39.85 14.48
C PHE A 104 -6.76 -40.07 12.97
N ALA A 105 -7.40 -41.15 12.50
CA ALA A 105 -7.56 -41.43 11.08
C ALA A 105 -8.37 -40.33 10.36
N LYS A 106 -9.47 -39.85 10.95
CA LYS A 106 -10.27 -38.73 10.42
C LYS A 106 -9.48 -37.41 10.38
N ARG A 107 -8.66 -37.15 11.39
CA ARG A 107 -7.76 -35.97 11.40
C ARG A 107 -6.76 -36.05 10.25
N ARG A 108 -6.11 -37.17 10.07
CA ARG A 108 -5.13 -37.39 8.99
C ARG A 108 -5.73 -37.28 7.60
N GLN A 109 -6.97 -37.72 7.41
CA GLN A 109 -7.72 -37.52 6.16
C GLN A 109 -8.03 -36.04 5.89
N ARG A 110 -8.46 -35.30 6.92
CA ARG A 110 -8.71 -33.86 6.81
C ARG A 110 -7.42 -33.08 6.54
N GLU A 111 -6.31 -33.46 7.17
CA GLU A 111 -5.00 -32.84 6.92
C GLU A 111 -4.56 -33.06 5.47
N LYS A 112 -4.70 -34.29 4.95
CA LYS A 112 -4.40 -34.59 3.53
C LYS A 112 -5.28 -33.78 2.58
N ALA A 113 -6.59 -33.71 2.84
CA ALA A 113 -7.49 -32.91 2.02
C ALA A 113 -7.14 -31.43 2.05
N LEU A 114 -6.72 -30.87 3.20
CA LEU A 114 -6.22 -29.51 3.31
C LEU A 114 -4.90 -29.30 2.56
N GLU A 115 -3.98 -30.28 2.61
CA GLU A 115 -2.75 -30.25 1.83
C GLU A 115 -2.99 -30.26 0.31
N GLU A 116 -3.92 -31.08 -0.13
CA GLU A 116 -4.36 -31.13 -1.54
C GLU A 116 -5.02 -29.81 -1.97
N GLU A 117 -5.87 -29.24 -1.10
CA GLU A 117 -6.45 -27.91 -1.35
C GLU A 117 -5.39 -26.80 -1.38
N GLU A 118 -4.39 -26.83 -0.51
CA GLU A 118 -3.28 -25.86 -0.52
C GLU A 118 -2.43 -26.00 -1.78
N GLN A 119 -2.20 -27.22 -2.24
CA GLN A 119 -1.48 -27.46 -3.50
C GLN A 119 -2.27 -26.99 -4.72
N THR A 120 -3.58 -27.18 -4.73
CA THR A 120 -4.44 -26.73 -5.84
C THR A 120 -4.67 -25.23 -5.84
N LYS A 121 -4.79 -24.60 -4.67
CA LYS A 121 -5.01 -23.14 -4.52
C LYS A 121 -3.72 -22.31 -4.68
N GLY A 122 -2.56 -22.95 -4.65
CA GLY A 122 -1.27 -22.27 -4.71
C GLY A 122 -0.88 -21.54 -3.41
N LEU A 123 0.35 -21.09 -3.33
CA LEU A 123 0.89 -20.37 -2.18
C LEU A 123 0.42 -18.91 -2.17
N ALA A 124 0.32 -18.33 -0.97
CA ALA A 124 -0.01 -16.92 -0.84
C ALA A 124 1.18 -16.02 -1.23
N PRO A 125 0.96 -14.94 -2.02
CA PRO A 125 2.01 -14.03 -2.47
C PRO A 125 2.48 -13.10 -1.34
N ILE A 126 3.35 -13.60 -0.48
CA ILE A 126 3.80 -12.89 0.72
C ILE A 126 4.77 -11.75 0.40
N GLY A 127 5.52 -11.84 -0.71
CA GLY A 127 6.56 -10.86 -1.06
C GLY A 127 6.06 -9.42 -1.12
N SER A 128 4.87 -9.20 -1.63
CA SER A 128 4.25 -7.88 -1.73
C SER A 128 3.97 -7.23 -0.36
N LEU A 129 3.80 -8.03 0.70
CA LEU A 129 3.55 -7.54 2.06
C LEU A 129 4.75 -6.79 2.65
N MET A 130 5.92 -6.80 1.99
CA MET A 130 7.04 -5.94 2.38
C MET A 130 6.70 -4.45 2.33
N PHE A 131 5.64 -4.07 1.59
CA PHE A 131 5.16 -2.68 1.49
C PHE A 131 3.97 -2.38 2.41
N ALA A 132 3.55 -3.32 3.26
CA ALA A 132 2.43 -3.11 4.18
C ALA A 132 2.59 -1.84 5.04
N GLU A 133 3.80 -1.56 5.52
CA GLU A 133 4.09 -0.35 6.29
C GLU A 133 4.02 0.93 5.46
N VAL A 134 4.29 0.86 4.15
CA VAL A 134 4.14 1.99 3.22
C VAL A 134 2.66 2.25 2.95
N GLU A 135 1.87 1.20 2.77
CA GLU A 135 0.42 1.31 2.52
C GLU A 135 -0.35 1.83 3.75
N ARG A 136 0.18 1.71 4.97
CA ARG A 136 -0.39 2.28 6.20
C ARG A 136 -0.24 3.80 6.33
N ARG A 137 0.52 4.44 5.45
CA ARG A 137 0.77 5.88 5.53
C ARG A 137 -0.45 6.67 5.10
N LEU A 138 -0.73 7.76 5.80
CA LEU A 138 -1.88 8.63 5.53
C LEU A 138 -1.88 9.17 4.09
N ASP A 139 -0.72 9.57 3.56
CA ASP A 139 -0.60 10.06 2.19
C ASP A 139 -0.94 8.99 1.13
N VAL A 140 -0.51 7.75 1.36
CA VAL A 140 -0.81 6.63 0.48
C VAL A 140 -2.29 6.23 0.58
N LEU A 141 -2.85 6.21 1.79
CA LEU A 141 -4.24 5.85 2.01
C LEU A 141 -5.22 6.85 1.36
N ILE A 142 -4.92 8.15 1.40
CA ILE A 142 -5.70 9.18 0.70
C ILE A 142 -5.67 8.94 -0.82
N PHE A 143 -4.54 8.54 -1.38
CA PHE A 143 -4.44 8.19 -2.80
C PHE A 143 -5.25 6.91 -3.11
N ARG A 144 -5.12 5.87 -2.27
CA ARG A 144 -5.87 4.60 -2.43
C ARG A 144 -7.37 4.77 -2.28
N SER A 145 -7.82 5.74 -1.48
CA SER A 145 -9.24 6.10 -1.34
C SER A 145 -9.80 6.92 -2.50
N CYS A 146 -9.00 7.18 -3.52
CA CYS A 146 -9.39 7.99 -4.68
C CYS A 146 -9.69 9.48 -4.36
N PHE A 147 -9.27 9.99 -3.20
CA PHE A 147 -9.46 11.41 -2.86
C PHE A 147 -8.41 12.34 -3.47
N ALA A 148 -7.29 11.79 -3.93
CA ALA A 148 -6.25 12.55 -4.60
C ALA A 148 -5.72 11.81 -5.83
N PRO A 149 -5.40 12.52 -6.93
CA PRO A 149 -4.92 11.90 -8.17
C PRO A 149 -3.48 11.39 -8.08
N SER A 150 -2.75 11.72 -7.03
CA SER A 150 -1.39 11.24 -6.77
C SER A 150 -1.04 11.33 -5.30
N VAL A 151 -0.05 10.55 -4.87
CA VAL A 151 0.48 10.62 -3.50
C VAL A 151 1.06 12.00 -3.19
N TYR A 152 1.63 12.69 -4.16
CA TYR A 152 2.16 14.06 -3.98
C TYR A 152 1.06 15.06 -3.68
N GLU A 153 -0.07 14.94 -4.37
CA GLU A 153 -1.26 15.76 -4.09
C GLU A 153 -1.86 15.43 -2.73
N ALA A 154 -1.96 14.14 -2.39
CA ALA A 154 -2.37 13.69 -1.07
C ALA A 154 -1.51 14.31 0.04
N ARG A 155 -0.19 14.31 -0.13
CA ARG A 155 0.74 14.97 0.80
C ARG A 155 0.48 16.47 0.92
N ARG A 156 0.20 17.14 -0.20
CA ARG A 156 -0.16 18.56 -0.21
C ARG A 156 -1.42 18.81 0.59
N LEU A 157 -2.47 18.01 0.41
CA LEU A 157 -3.72 18.13 1.19
C LEU A 157 -3.48 18.00 2.70
N VAL A 158 -2.66 17.04 3.13
CA VAL A 158 -2.33 16.86 4.54
C VAL A 158 -1.55 18.06 5.09
N VAL A 159 -0.49 18.48 4.41
CA VAL A 159 0.37 19.60 4.88
C VAL A 159 -0.42 20.91 4.97
N HIS A 160 -1.37 21.13 4.07
CA HIS A 160 -2.26 22.31 4.11
C HIS A 160 -3.40 22.19 5.16
N GLY A 161 -3.46 21.10 5.92
CA GLY A 161 -4.48 20.91 6.98
C GLY A 161 -5.90 20.68 6.44
N ASN A 162 -6.01 20.19 5.21
CA ASN A 162 -7.29 19.82 4.59
C ASN A 162 -7.74 18.41 4.93
N VAL A 163 -6.97 17.70 5.75
CA VAL A 163 -7.26 16.36 6.21
C VAL A 163 -7.50 16.34 7.70
N LEU A 164 -8.57 15.68 8.11
CA LEU A 164 -8.88 15.41 9.51
C LEU A 164 -8.56 13.93 9.79
N LEU A 165 -7.91 13.66 10.88
CA LEU A 165 -7.66 12.30 11.40
C LEU A 165 -8.41 12.15 12.72
N ASN A 166 -9.36 11.23 12.78
CA ASN A 166 -10.25 11.05 13.93
C ASN A 166 -10.89 12.37 14.40
N GLY A 167 -11.35 13.20 13.45
CA GLY A 167 -11.99 14.49 13.70
C GLY A 167 -11.05 15.66 13.99
N LYS A 168 -9.74 15.43 14.13
CA LYS A 168 -8.74 16.48 14.40
C LYS A 168 -7.90 16.79 13.17
N ARG A 169 -7.58 18.06 12.92
CA ARG A 169 -6.69 18.46 11.81
C ARG A 169 -5.32 17.81 11.97
N HIS A 170 -4.83 17.22 10.89
CA HIS A 170 -3.55 16.55 10.87
C HIS A 170 -2.65 17.13 9.78
N TYR A 171 -1.37 17.36 10.11
CA TYR A 171 -0.41 18.01 9.21
C TYR A 171 0.74 17.09 8.80
N ASN A 172 0.90 15.95 9.48
CA ASN A 172 2.00 15.04 9.20
C ASN A 172 1.58 13.95 8.21
N ALA A 173 1.96 14.09 6.94
CA ALA A 173 1.67 13.12 5.89
C ALA A 173 2.35 11.75 6.09
N ASN A 174 3.39 11.68 6.93
CA ASN A 174 4.16 10.45 7.15
C ASN A 174 3.57 9.55 8.24
N THR A 175 2.47 9.96 8.89
CA THR A 175 1.81 9.20 9.95
C THR A 175 1.31 7.86 9.42
N ARG A 176 1.63 6.78 10.11
CA ARG A 176 1.12 5.44 9.86
C ARG A 176 -0.13 5.21 10.70
N LEU A 177 -1.23 4.85 10.04
CA LEU A 177 -2.51 4.64 10.68
C LEU A 177 -2.57 3.28 11.39
N ALA A 178 -3.39 3.23 12.43
CA ALA A 178 -3.78 1.99 13.11
C ALA A 178 -5.15 1.52 12.59
N PRO A 179 -5.44 0.21 12.66
CA PRO A 179 -6.77 -0.30 12.38
C PRO A 179 -7.85 0.44 13.20
N GLY A 180 -8.94 0.85 12.53
CA GLY A 180 -10.01 1.64 13.13
C GLY A 180 -9.82 3.17 13.03
N ASP A 181 -8.68 3.67 12.57
CA ASP A 181 -8.50 5.10 12.32
C ASP A 181 -9.33 5.55 11.11
N MET A 182 -10.06 6.66 11.29
CA MET A 182 -10.83 7.32 10.25
C MET A 182 -10.13 8.60 9.82
N PHE A 183 -10.04 8.82 8.53
CA PHE A 183 -9.60 10.11 7.99
C PHE A 183 -10.64 10.67 7.02
N SER A 184 -10.77 11.99 7.01
CA SER A 184 -11.66 12.70 6.10
C SER A 184 -10.91 13.83 5.40
N VAL A 185 -11.27 14.09 4.16
CA VAL A 185 -10.68 15.16 3.35
C VAL A 185 -11.74 16.20 3.06
N LYS A 186 -11.39 17.48 3.15
CA LYS A 186 -12.33 18.57 2.85
C LYS A 186 -12.73 18.52 1.37
N PRO A 187 -14.04 18.48 1.05
CA PRO A 187 -14.50 18.40 -0.35
C PRO A 187 -14.01 19.57 -1.21
N SER A 188 -13.98 20.78 -0.65
CA SER A 188 -13.49 21.98 -1.36
C SER A 188 -12.03 21.95 -1.76
N ALA A 189 -11.23 21.07 -1.15
CA ALA A 189 -9.82 20.91 -1.47
C ALA A 189 -9.56 19.81 -2.52
N MET A 190 -10.55 18.95 -2.80
CA MET A 190 -10.43 17.86 -3.77
C MET A 190 -10.70 18.37 -5.18
N ARG A 191 -9.72 18.19 -6.08
CA ARG A 191 -9.86 18.66 -7.47
C ARG A 191 -10.94 17.92 -8.26
N ILE A 192 -11.17 16.65 -7.95
CA ILE A 192 -12.14 15.79 -8.63
C ILE A 192 -13.60 16.25 -8.38
N LEU A 193 -13.83 16.91 -7.25
CA LEU A 193 -15.16 17.40 -6.86
C LEU A 193 -15.37 18.90 -7.15
N GLN A 194 -14.40 19.55 -7.79
CA GLN A 194 -14.53 20.95 -8.14
C GLN A 194 -15.09 21.10 -9.57
N PRO A 195 -15.96 22.08 -9.83
CA PRO A 195 -16.40 22.39 -11.17
C PRO A 195 -15.19 22.73 -12.05
N GLN A 196 -15.22 22.29 -13.30
CA GLN A 196 -14.19 22.67 -14.28
C GLN A 196 -14.27 24.18 -14.48
N ARG A 197 -13.20 24.87 -14.12
CA ARG A 197 -12.99 26.23 -14.61
C ARG A 197 -12.49 26.11 -16.04
N GLU A 198 -13.33 26.42 -16.99
CA GLU A 198 -12.92 26.53 -18.38
C GLU A 198 -11.85 27.61 -18.50
N LYS A 199 -10.73 27.23 -19.09
CA LYS A 199 -9.66 28.17 -19.40
C LYS A 199 -10.11 29.02 -20.59
N GLY A 200 -10.68 30.16 -20.34
CA GLY A 200 -10.86 31.15 -21.36
C GLY A 200 -12.25 31.79 -21.55
N GLU A 201 -13.22 31.49 -20.70
CA GLU A 201 -14.46 32.24 -20.76
C GLU A 201 -14.36 33.51 -19.91
N SER A 202 -14.37 34.64 -20.63
CA SER A 202 -14.63 35.97 -20.10
C SER A 202 -15.98 36.00 -19.39
N ASP A 203 -16.08 36.81 -18.35
CA ASP A 203 -17.13 37.06 -17.35
C ASP A 203 -18.58 37.23 -17.82
N ASN A 204 -19.02 36.62 -18.93
CA ASN A 204 -20.35 36.80 -19.54
C ASN A 204 -21.20 35.53 -19.58
N VAL A 205 -20.94 34.52 -18.72
CA VAL A 205 -21.85 33.37 -18.61
C VAL A 205 -22.99 33.78 -17.68
N ILE A 206 -24.18 33.90 -18.24
CA ILE A 206 -25.44 34.00 -17.47
C ILE A 206 -25.56 32.68 -16.74
N ASP A 207 -25.20 32.67 -15.43
CA ASP A 207 -25.42 31.55 -14.54
C ASP A 207 -26.90 31.19 -14.56
N HIS A 208 -27.25 30.06 -15.15
CA HIS A 208 -28.53 29.41 -14.90
C HIS A 208 -28.47 28.76 -13.52
N PRO A 209 -29.21 29.28 -12.53
CA PRO A 209 -29.12 28.84 -11.14
C PRO A 209 -29.56 27.39 -10.91
N ASP A 210 -30.20 26.75 -11.91
CA ASP A 210 -30.76 25.40 -11.81
C ASP A 210 -29.96 24.33 -12.54
N ALA A 211 -28.83 24.68 -13.16
CA ALA A 211 -27.97 23.66 -13.80
C ALA A 211 -27.11 22.96 -12.72
N PRO A 212 -27.11 21.62 -12.65
CA PRO A 212 -26.23 20.92 -11.72
C PRO A 212 -24.79 21.28 -12.07
N PRO A 213 -23.93 21.56 -11.06
CA PRO A 213 -22.54 21.91 -11.32
C PRO A 213 -21.88 20.76 -12.10
N GLU A 214 -21.39 21.04 -13.30
CA GLU A 214 -20.62 20.06 -14.05
C GLU A 214 -19.33 19.76 -13.29
N LEU A 215 -19.32 18.60 -12.64
CA LEU A 215 -18.13 18.09 -11.95
C LEU A 215 -17.08 17.71 -12.98
N THR A 216 -15.81 17.90 -12.63
CA THR A 216 -14.69 17.45 -13.46
C THR A 216 -14.87 15.97 -13.83
N PRO A 217 -15.02 15.62 -15.13
CA PRO A 217 -15.26 14.24 -15.51
C PRO A 217 -14.06 13.36 -15.12
N PHE A 218 -14.33 12.33 -14.35
CA PHE A 218 -13.33 11.32 -14.00
C PHE A 218 -13.35 10.23 -15.07
N ASN A 219 -12.62 10.44 -16.16
CA ASN A 219 -12.49 9.48 -17.24
C ASN A 219 -11.20 8.70 -17.11
N LEU A 220 -11.30 7.43 -16.75
CA LEU A 220 -10.16 6.51 -16.79
C LEU A 220 -9.95 6.04 -18.24
N PRO A 221 -8.72 6.09 -18.76
CA PRO A 221 -8.40 5.52 -20.05
C PRO A 221 -8.59 3.98 -20.02
N PHE A 222 -8.88 3.38 -21.18
CA PHE A 222 -9.12 1.93 -21.30
C PHE A 222 -7.94 1.04 -20.84
N TYR A 223 -6.74 1.58 -20.82
CA TYR A 223 -5.53 0.90 -20.31
C TYR A 223 -5.31 1.07 -18.80
N ALA A 224 -6.23 1.71 -18.08
CA ALA A 224 -6.15 1.79 -16.61
C ALA A 224 -6.35 0.41 -16.00
N SER A 225 -5.52 0.09 -15.04
CA SER A 225 -5.41 -1.26 -14.50
C SER A 225 -6.05 -1.41 -13.11
N PRO A 226 -6.45 -2.64 -12.70
CA PRO A 226 -7.26 -2.86 -11.50
C PRO A 226 -6.59 -2.44 -10.17
N TRP A 227 -5.28 -2.31 -10.08
CA TRP A 227 -4.60 -1.79 -8.88
C TRP A 227 -4.81 -0.30 -8.58
N LEU A 228 -5.59 0.39 -9.41
CA LEU A 228 -6.06 1.76 -9.12
C LEU A 228 -7.29 1.76 -8.23
N PHE A 229 -8.00 0.66 -8.10
CA PHE A 229 -9.21 0.56 -7.30
C PHE A 229 -8.90 0.48 -5.80
N ILE A 230 -9.91 0.77 -4.99
CA ILE A 230 -9.83 0.78 -3.54
C ILE A 230 -9.50 -0.62 -3.03
N PRO A 231 -8.43 -0.78 -2.23
CA PRO A 231 -8.06 -2.08 -1.68
C PRO A 231 -9.01 -2.51 -0.55
N ALA A 232 -9.09 -3.83 -0.31
CA ALA A 232 -10.01 -4.44 0.66
C ALA A 232 -9.75 -4.05 2.13
N TYR A 233 -8.61 -3.46 2.46
CA TYR A 233 -8.30 -2.98 3.81
C TYR A 233 -8.78 -1.54 4.08
N LEU A 234 -9.42 -0.89 3.10
CA LEU A 234 -10.02 0.44 3.20
C LEU A 234 -11.51 0.38 2.96
N GLU A 235 -12.26 1.05 3.80
CA GLU A 235 -13.68 1.33 3.60
C GLU A 235 -13.87 2.80 3.33
N VAL A 236 -14.39 3.17 2.16
CA VAL A 236 -14.46 4.55 1.68
C VAL A 236 -15.90 4.98 1.50
N SER A 237 -16.25 6.14 2.05
CA SER A 237 -17.50 6.83 1.82
C SER A 237 -17.25 8.11 1.03
N PHE A 238 -17.68 8.15 -0.22
CA PHE A 238 -17.55 9.35 -1.06
C PHE A 238 -18.56 10.44 -0.65
N ALA A 239 -19.71 10.05 -0.12
CA ALA A 239 -20.73 11.01 0.35
C ALA A 239 -20.21 11.92 1.49
N THR A 240 -19.43 11.32 2.40
CA THR A 240 -18.83 12.04 3.54
C THR A 240 -17.38 12.43 3.30
N CYS A 241 -16.79 12.05 2.15
CA CYS A 241 -15.38 12.25 1.83
C CYS A 241 -14.46 11.72 2.94
N SER A 242 -14.81 10.57 3.49
CA SER A 242 -14.09 9.91 4.57
C SER A 242 -13.75 8.47 4.24
N ALA A 243 -12.71 7.96 4.87
CA ALA A 243 -12.35 6.55 4.77
C ALA A 243 -11.85 6.02 6.11
N ILE A 244 -12.07 4.74 6.33
CA ILE A 244 -11.65 4.01 7.52
C ILE A 244 -10.60 2.99 7.12
N TYR A 245 -9.47 2.99 7.84
CA TYR A 245 -8.47 1.94 7.73
C TYR A 245 -8.89 0.74 8.59
N VAL A 246 -9.45 -0.29 7.96
CA VAL A 246 -10.09 -1.40 8.68
C VAL A 246 -9.07 -2.35 9.30
N ARG A 247 -8.07 -2.77 8.53
CA ARG A 247 -7.07 -3.76 8.95
C ARG A 247 -5.78 -3.63 8.16
N HIS A 248 -4.75 -4.33 8.62
CA HIS A 248 -3.52 -4.45 7.82
C HIS A 248 -3.74 -5.29 6.56
N PRO A 249 -3.07 -4.96 5.44
CA PRO A 249 -3.15 -5.77 4.23
C PRO A 249 -2.66 -7.19 4.51
N THR A 250 -3.38 -8.17 3.94
CA THR A 250 -3.06 -9.59 4.03
C THR A 250 -2.82 -10.18 2.64
N ALA A 251 -2.26 -11.37 2.59
CA ALA A 251 -2.16 -12.16 1.36
C ALA A 251 -2.99 -13.43 1.51
N ARG A 252 -3.72 -13.78 0.46
CA ARG A 252 -4.49 -15.01 0.32
C ARG A 252 -3.89 -15.83 -0.81
N PRO A 253 -4.19 -17.13 -0.93
CA PRO A 253 -3.74 -17.91 -2.08
C PRO A 253 -4.03 -17.20 -3.40
N GLN A 254 -3.01 -17.04 -4.24
CA GLN A 254 -3.03 -16.35 -5.53
C GLN A 254 -3.34 -14.84 -5.52
N TYR A 255 -3.62 -14.24 -4.36
CA TYR A 255 -4.02 -12.83 -4.29
C TYR A 255 -3.32 -12.09 -3.16
N SER A 256 -2.74 -10.93 -3.48
CA SER A 256 -2.24 -9.97 -2.49
C SER A 256 -3.16 -8.75 -2.43
N GLU A 257 -3.49 -8.33 -1.22
CA GLU A 257 -4.30 -7.12 -1.02
C GLU A 257 -3.51 -5.82 -1.23
N VAL A 258 -2.17 -5.89 -1.24
CA VAL A 258 -1.33 -4.73 -1.56
C VAL A 258 -1.39 -4.50 -3.08
N PRO A 259 -1.98 -3.39 -3.56
CA PRO A 259 -2.07 -3.12 -4.98
C PRO A 259 -0.69 -2.88 -5.57
N THR A 260 -0.22 -3.79 -6.39
CA THR A 260 1.06 -3.68 -7.09
C THR A 260 0.88 -3.92 -8.59
N PRO A 261 1.57 -3.15 -9.46
CA PRO A 261 1.52 -3.38 -10.89
C PRO A 261 2.32 -4.61 -11.35
N TYR A 262 3.13 -5.15 -10.47
CA TYR A 262 3.96 -6.33 -10.74
C TYR A 262 3.33 -7.56 -10.10
N GLY A 263 3.51 -8.73 -10.73
CA GLY A 263 3.00 -9.99 -10.17
C GLY A 263 3.41 -10.14 -8.71
N ALA A 264 2.45 -10.36 -7.84
CA ALA A 264 2.68 -10.40 -6.39
C ALA A 264 3.62 -11.54 -5.97
N ASP A 265 3.60 -12.67 -6.70
CA ASP A 265 4.53 -13.80 -6.58
C ASP A 265 5.65 -13.75 -7.63
N GLY A 266 5.71 -12.67 -8.41
CA GLY A 266 6.65 -12.55 -9.53
C GLY A 266 8.11 -12.41 -9.07
N GLU A 267 8.99 -12.74 -9.96
CA GLU A 267 10.45 -12.65 -9.76
C GLU A 267 10.89 -11.23 -9.37
N VAL A 268 10.22 -10.21 -9.90
CA VAL A 268 10.51 -8.81 -9.59
C VAL A 268 10.38 -8.51 -8.09
N ILE A 269 9.29 -8.95 -7.47
CA ILE A 269 9.05 -8.75 -6.03
C ILE A 269 10.03 -9.59 -5.21
N ARG A 270 10.28 -10.84 -5.60
CA ARG A 270 11.23 -11.74 -4.94
C ARG A 270 12.64 -11.15 -4.95
N HIS A 271 13.16 -10.73 -6.11
CA HIS A 271 14.49 -10.12 -6.22
C HIS A 271 14.61 -8.80 -5.46
N ALA A 272 13.54 -7.99 -5.42
CA ALA A 272 13.52 -6.79 -4.61
C ALA A 272 13.62 -7.10 -3.11
N TRP A 273 12.89 -8.12 -2.63
CA TRP A 273 12.98 -8.57 -1.25
C TRP A 273 14.37 -9.10 -0.91
N GLU A 274 14.96 -9.95 -1.76
CA GLU A 274 16.32 -10.47 -1.59
C GLU A 274 17.35 -9.33 -1.49
N TRP A 275 17.22 -8.31 -2.36
CA TRP A 275 18.07 -7.12 -2.28
C TRP A 275 17.99 -6.46 -0.90
N TYR A 276 16.78 -6.25 -0.38
CA TYR A 276 16.60 -5.61 0.92
C TYR A 276 17.11 -6.47 2.07
N MET A 277 16.98 -7.77 1.98
CA MET A 277 17.51 -8.69 2.99
C MET A 277 19.03 -8.63 3.09
N GLN A 278 19.73 -8.54 1.96
CA GLN A 278 21.19 -8.42 1.91
C GLN A 278 21.69 -7.06 2.38
N ASN A 279 20.92 -6.00 2.12
CA ASN A 279 21.31 -4.62 2.39
C ASN A 279 20.58 -4.01 3.60
N ARG A 280 20.28 -4.80 4.61
CA ARG A 280 19.62 -4.34 5.83
C ARG A 280 20.48 -3.36 6.61
N PRO A 281 19.90 -2.32 7.22
CA PRO A 281 20.60 -1.48 8.16
C PRO A 281 20.90 -2.25 9.46
N ARG A 282 21.95 -1.84 10.16
CA ARG A 282 22.26 -2.34 11.51
C ARG A 282 21.11 -2.02 12.48
N LYS A 283 21.10 -2.71 13.64
CA LYS A 283 20.13 -2.44 14.71
C LYS A 283 20.08 -0.96 15.06
N ARG A 284 18.87 -0.47 15.32
CA ARG A 284 18.63 0.95 15.64
C ARG A 284 19.17 1.28 17.03
N THR A 285 19.81 2.44 17.15
CA THR A 285 20.20 3.04 18.42
C THR A 285 19.01 3.81 19.03
N GLU A 286 19.06 4.13 20.34
CA GLU A 286 18.01 4.91 21.00
C GLU A 286 17.79 6.27 20.34
N SER A 287 18.84 6.95 19.94
CA SER A 287 18.76 8.23 19.22
C SER A 287 18.12 8.11 17.82
N GLN A 288 18.16 6.94 17.23
CA GLN A 288 17.43 6.67 15.98
C GLN A 288 15.97 6.41 16.24
N TRP A 289 15.62 5.74 17.36
CA TRP A 289 14.23 5.52 17.74
C TRP A 289 13.45 6.82 17.97
N SER A 290 14.09 7.85 18.52
CA SER A 290 13.46 9.16 18.69
C SER A 290 13.08 9.84 17.36
N LYS A 291 13.73 9.47 16.25
CA LYS A 291 13.46 9.97 14.88
C LYS A 291 12.48 9.09 14.10
N MET A 292 11.82 8.15 14.76
CA MET A 292 10.85 7.26 14.13
C MET A 292 9.67 8.07 13.58
N PRO A 293 9.24 7.81 12.34
CA PRO A 293 8.00 8.37 11.83
C PRO A 293 6.81 8.01 12.73
N ASP A 294 5.86 8.91 12.83
CA ASP A 294 4.68 8.76 13.68
C ASP A 294 3.94 7.46 13.37
N ASP A 295 3.68 6.66 14.42
CA ASP A 295 3.00 5.38 14.33
C ASP A 295 1.88 5.31 15.36
N ARG A 296 0.65 5.36 14.90
CA ARG A 296 -0.53 5.39 15.75
C ARG A 296 -0.77 4.05 16.46
N LEU A 297 -0.46 2.93 15.82
CA LEU A 297 -0.56 1.62 16.46
C LEU A 297 0.34 1.53 17.71
N ARG A 298 1.57 2.01 17.58
CA ARG A 298 2.50 2.04 18.70
C ARG A 298 2.00 2.95 19.83
N ARG A 299 1.48 4.13 19.50
CA ARG A 299 0.88 5.04 20.49
C ARG A 299 -0.28 4.38 21.21
N GLN A 300 -1.21 3.75 20.51
CA GLN A 300 -2.33 3.04 21.13
C GLN A 300 -1.85 1.92 22.05
N MET A 301 -0.83 1.16 21.66
CA MET A 301 -0.23 0.13 22.50
C MET A 301 0.44 0.69 23.76
N GLU A 302 1.13 1.81 23.65
CA GLU A 302 1.74 2.51 24.78
C GLU A 302 0.68 3.05 25.74
N GLU A 303 -0.39 3.66 25.24
CA GLU A 303 -1.53 4.15 26.03
C GLU A 303 -2.22 3.00 26.79
N LEU A 304 -2.48 1.87 26.12
CA LEU A 304 -3.04 0.67 26.75
C LEU A 304 -2.11 0.10 27.82
N ARG A 305 -0.80 0.16 27.61
CA ARG A 305 0.20 -0.32 28.58
C ARG A 305 0.25 0.58 29.81
N LEU A 306 0.21 1.89 29.61
CA LEU A 306 0.14 2.89 30.69
C LEU A 306 -1.16 2.76 31.47
N GLY A 307 -2.30 2.62 30.81
CA GLY A 307 -3.59 2.38 31.45
C GLY A 307 -3.64 1.13 32.28
N ARG A 308 -3.04 0.01 31.81
CA ARG A 308 -2.92 -1.22 32.61
C ARG A 308 -2.00 -1.06 33.82
N ASN A 309 -0.94 -0.28 33.70
CA ASN A 309 -0.02 -0.03 34.82
C ASN A 309 -0.68 0.87 35.89
N SER A 310 -1.44 1.88 35.48
CA SER A 310 -2.20 2.72 36.41
C SER A 310 -3.29 1.93 37.14
N LEU A 311 -3.99 1.02 36.46
CA LEU A 311 -4.96 0.12 37.09
C LEU A 311 -4.29 -0.84 38.09
N LYS A 312 -3.12 -1.40 37.76
CA LYS A 312 -2.37 -2.26 38.70
C LYS A 312 -1.91 -1.50 39.93
N LEU A 313 -1.45 -0.26 39.79
CA LEU A 313 -1.07 0.58 40.92
C LEU A 313 -2.28 0.93 41.80
N ALA A 314 -3.43 1.20 41.21
CA ALA A 314 -4.67 1.47 41.92
C ALA A 314 -5.19 0.23 42.70
N THR A 315 -4.98 -0.97 42.13
CA THR A 315 -5.40 -2.24 42.79
C THR A 315 -4.39 -2.77 43.83
N SER A 316 -3.12 -2.34 43.75
CA SER A 316 -2.07 -2.71 44.72
C SER A 316 -1.96 -1.75 45.90
N GLY A 317 -2.71 -0.67 45.90
CA GLY A 317 -2.78 0.31 47.01
C GLY A 317 -3.96 0.12 47.94
N ILE A 318 -4.66 -1.03 47.88
CA ILE A 318 -5.61 -1.54 48.82
C ILE A 318 -4.98 -2.77 49.49
#